data_deaeffa2266df2ac0e3d4fb2b739211d
#
_entry.id   deaeffa2266df2ac0e3d4fb2b739211d
#
_cell.length_a   1.000
_cell.length_b   1.000
_cell.length_c   1.000
_cell.angle_alpha   90.00
_cell.angle_beta   90.00
_cell.angle_gamma   90.00
#
_symmetry.space_group_name_H-M   'P 1'
#
loop_
_entity.id
_entity.type
_entity.pdbx_description
1 polymer ?
#
loop_
_entity_poly.entity_id
_entity_poly.type
_entity_poly.pdbx_seq_one_letter_code
_entity_poly.pdbx_strand_id
1 'polypeptide(L)'
;MLLLFVLPAILAGHNPLWVAVVGACLIMFVVLYLTHGPSARTSTAVLGTLVSLLLIGGLSAAFTALARLTGLDDTTSALIGALGTGVDARGLLLAGVVIGALGVLDDVTVTQTSAVWELHGANPALGARGLFTAAMRIGRDHVSSAVNTLVLAYAGASLPLMLIFSVSGRSLGDVVTTQEVATEVVRTLVGSIGLVASVPITTAVAAVVASREAAPRSTRSA
;
A
#
# COMPACT_ATOMS: atom_id res chain seq x y z
N MET A 1 -12.46 -2.51 -12.13
CA MET A 1 -11.91 -1.16 -11.93
C MET A 1 -10.59 -0.97 -12.66
N LEU A 2 -9.56 -1.81 -12.49
CA LEU A 2 -8.29 -1.63 -13.22
C LEU A 2 -8.48 -1.64 -14.74
N LEU A 3 -9.18 -2.63 -15.28
CA LEU A 3 -9.42 -2.75 -16.73
C LEU A 3 -10.41 -1.71 -17.29
N LEU A 4 -11.37 -1.26 -16.48
CA LEU A 4 -12.47 -0.41 -16.94
C LEU A 4 -12.23 1.09 -16.69
N PHE A 5 -11.32 1.43 -15.78
CA PHE A 5 -11.03 2.81 -15.42
C PHE A 5 -9.55 3.16 -15.55
N VAL A 6 -8.67 2.43 -14.82
CA VAL A 6 -7.26 2.79 -14.72
C VAL A 6 -6.55 2.68 -16.07
N LEU A 7 -6.64 1.52 -16.74
CA LEU A 7 -5.98 1.33 -18.02
C LEU A 7 -6.52 2.24 -19.13
N PRO A 8 -7.84 2.41 -19.33
CA PRO A 8 -8.36 3.33 -20.33
C PRO A 8 -7.95 4.79 -20.07
N ALA A 9 -7.92 5.24 -18.81
CA ALA A 9 -7.52 6.59 -18.48
C ALA A 9 -6.02 6.83 -18.79
N ILE A 10 -5.14 5.86 -18.48
CA ILE A 10 -3.72 5.94 -18.82
C ILE A 10 -3.52 5.97 -20.35
N LEU A 11 -4.23 5.11 -21.09
CA LEU A 11 -4.17 5.07 -22.55
C LEU A 11 -4.74 6.36 -23.20
N ALA A 12 -5.66 7.04 -22.54
CA ALA A 12 -6.15 8.36 -22.94
C ALA A 12 -5.17 9.50 -22.66
N GLY A 13 -3.95 9.20 -22.15
CA GLY A 13 -2.89 10.19 -21.92
C GLY A 13 -2.93 10.89 -20.57
N HIS A 14 -3.78 10.42 -19.63
CA HIS A 14 -3.75 10.96 -18.27
C HIS A 14 -2.53 10.47 -17.50
N ASN A 15 -2.05 11.26 -16.55
CA ASN A 15 -0.87 10.91 -15.74
C ASN A 15 -1.12 9.61 -14.95
N PRO A 16 -0.29 8.56 -15.17
CA PRO A 16 -0.53 7.23 -14.60
C PRO A 16 -0.54 7.21 -13.07
N LEU A 17 0.31 8.01 -12.41
CA LEU A 17 0.36 8.08 -10.95
C LEU A 17 -0.98 8.58 -10.37
N TRP A 18 -1.51 9.69 -10.89
CA TRP A 18 -2.77 10.23 -10.38
C TRP A 18 -3.95 9.32 -10.69
N VAL A 19 -3.96 8.71 -11.87
CA VAL A 19 -4.97 7.70 -12.24
C VAL A 19 -4.92 6.50 -11.29
N ALA A 20 -3.71 6.03 -10.94
CA ALA A 20 -3.54 4.94 -10.00
C ALA A 20 -4.00 5.30 -8.58
N VAL A 21 -3.64 6.49 -8.08
CA VAL A 21 -4.09 6.97 -6.76
C VAL A 21 -5.60 7.06 -6.70
N VAL A 22 -6.24 7.70 -7.69
CA VAL A 22 -7.71 7.82 -7.74
C VAL A 22 -8.36 6.44 -7.87
N GLY A 23 -7.84 5.57 -8.74
CA GLY A 23 -8.33 4.21 -8.91
C GLY A 23 -8.21 3.38 -7.62
N ALA A 24 -7.06 3.47 -6.94
CA ALA A 24 -6.82 2.82 -5.65
C ALA A 24 -7.80 3.31 -4.58
N CYS A 25 -8.00 4.63 -4.48
CA CYS A 25 -8.96 5.24 -3.55
C CYS A 25 -10.39 4.75 -3.81
N LEU A 26 -10.81 4.69 -5.08
CA LEU A 26 -12.15 4.22 -5.46
C LEU A 26 -12.33 2.73 -5.16
N ILE A 27 -11.32 1.90 -5.50
CA ILE A 27 -11.35 0.45 -5.21
C ILE A 27 -11.50 0.24 -3.71
N MET A 28 -10.64 0.85 -2.91
CA MET A 28 -10.64 0.75 -1.47
C MET A 28 -11.97 1.22 -0.87
N PHE A 29 -12.46 2.39 -1.29
CA PHE A 29 -13.74 2.93 -0.80
C PHE A 29 -14.87 1.93 -1.04
N VAL A 30 -15.02 1.44 -2.27
CA VAL A 30 -16.06 0.48 -2.63
C VAL A 30 -15.91 -0.82 -1.85
N VAL A 31 -14.70 -1.39 -1.82
CA VAL A 31 -14.45 -2.68 -1.15
C VAL A 31 -14.73 -2.56 0.34
N LEU A 32 -14.16 -1.57 1.04
CA LEU A 32 -14.31 -1.46 2.49
C LEU A 32 -15.75 -1.21 2.92
N TYR A 33 -16.47 -0.33 2.24
CA TYR A 33 -17.88 -0.08 2.60
C TYR A 33 -18.81 -1.22 2.22
N LEU A 34 -18.52 -1.98 1.17
CA LEU A 34 -19.29 -3.18 0.82
C LEU A 34 -19.04 -4.34 1.79
N THR A 35 -17.80 -4.53 2.23
CA THR A 35 -17.42 -5.67 3.09
C THR A 35 -17.68 -5.41 4.57
N HIS A 36 -17.45 -4.19 5.04
CA HIS A 36 -17.52 -3.83 6.47
C HIS A 36 -18.69 -2.90 6.82
N GLY A 37 -19.45 -2.45 5.82
CA GLY A 37 -20.56 -1.53 6.00
C GLY A 37 -20.14 -0.10 6.38
N PRO A 38 -21.11 0.86 6.38
CA PRO A 38 -20.86 2.24 6.78
C PRO A 38 -20.80 2.36 8.32
N SER A 39 -19.60 2.61 8.84
CA SER A 39 -19.35 2.83 10.27
C SER A 39 -18.18 3.79 10.49
N ALA A 40 -18.06 4.36 11.69
CA ALA A 40 -16.91 5.17 12.05
C ALA A 40 -15.61 4.37 11.99
N ARG A 41 -15.66 3.09 12.35
CA ARG A 41 -14.54 2.14 12.21
C ARG A 41 -14.11 2.01 10.75
N THR A 42 -15.04 1.75 9.82
CA THR A 42 -14.74 1.63 8.39
C THR A 42 -14.22 2.95 7.82
N SER A 43 -14.85 4.09 8.16
CA SER A 43 -14.40 5.40 7.70
C SER A 43 -13.00 5.74 8.21
N THR A 44 -12.65 5.30 9.41
CA THR A 44 -11.30 5.48 9.98
C THR A 44 -10.27 4.60 9.26
N ALA A 45 -10.61 3.36 8.91
CA ALA A 45 -9.75 2.50 8.10
C ALA A 45 -9.51 3.14 6.72
N VAL A 46 -10.56 3.61 6.05
CA VAL A 46 -10.47 4.36 4.77
C VAL A 46 -9.52 5.54 4.90
N LEU A 47 -9.67 6.37 5.94
CA LEU A 47 -8.79 7.52 6.15
C LEU A 47 -7.33 7.09 6.39
N GLY A 48 -7.11 6.07 7.20
CA GLY A 48 -5.78 5.50 7.45
C GLY A 48 -5.11 5.01 6.16
N THR A 49 -5.85 4.29 5.31
CA THR A 49 -5.36 3.82 4.02
C THR A 49 -5.06 4.98 3.06
N LEU A 50 -5.94 6.00 2.99
CA LEU A 50 -5.70 7.18 2.15
C LEU A 50 -4.40 7.90 2.53
N VAL A 51 -4.20 8.17 3.81
CA VAL A 51 -2.97 8.83 4.31
C VAL A 51 -1.74 7.97 3.99
N SER A 52 -1.85 6.67 4.17
CA SER A 52 -0.75 5.72 3.88
C SER A 52 -0.45 5.63 2.38
N LEU A 53 -1.46 5.66 1.51
CA LEU A 53 -1.27 5.70 0.05
C LEU A 53 -0.59 6.98 -0.40
N LEU A 54 -0.95 8.12 0.16
CA LEU A 54 -0.29 9.40 -0.13
C LEU A 54 1.18 9.37 0.31
N LEU A 55 1.47 8.78 1.47
CA LEU A 55 2.84 8.59 1.94
C LEU A 55 3.64 7.69 0.99
N ILE A 56 3.07 6.53 0.60
CA ILE A 56 3.72 5.61 -0.35
C ILE A 56 3.94 6.28 -1.70
N GLY A 57 2.96 7.00 -2.23
CA GLY A 57 3.10 7.75 -3.47
C GLY A 57 4.24 8.78 -3.40
N GLY A 58 4.32 9.52 -2.31
CA GLY A 58 5.40 10.48 -2.06
C GLY A 58 6.78 9.82 -1.93
N LEU A 59 6.88 8.74 -1.14
CA LEU A 59 8.11 7.95 -1.01
C LEU A 59 8.53 7.35 -2.35
N SER A 60 7.58 6.78 -3.09
CA SER A 60 7.84 6.20 -4.42
C SER A 60 8.41 7.25 -5.37
N ALA A 61 7.80 8.44 -5.44
CA ALA A 61 8.28 9.54 -6.26
C ALA A 61 9.69 10.00 -5.85
N ALA A 62 9.94 10.12 -4.54
CA ALA A 62 11.24 10.52 -4.00
C ALA A 62 12.33 9.49 -4.32
N PHE A 63 12.12 8.21 -4.00
CA PHE A 63 13.11 7.15 -4.24
C PHE A 63 13.34 6.89 -5.72
N THR A 64 12.30 6.95 -6.57
CA THR A 64 12.43 6.85 -8.02
C THR A 64 13.27 8.01 -8.58
N ALA A 65 13.11 9.22 -8.04
CA ALA A 65 13.91 10.37 -8.41
C ALA A 65 15.39 10.22 -7.98
N LEU A 66 15.61 9.82 -6.73
CA LEU A 66 16.95 9.62 -6.17
C LEU A 66 17.71 8.50 -6.87
N ALA A 67 17.05 7.39 -7.17
CA ALA A 67 17.63 6.26 -7.91
C ALA A 67 17.70 6.51 -9.43
N ARG A 68 17.21 7.66 -9.91
CA ARG A 68 17.17 8.02 -11.34
C ARG A 68 16.47 6.98 -12.21
N LEU A 69 15.46 6.30 -11.68
CA LEU A 69 14.71 5.32 -12.43
C LEU A 69 13.83 6.04 -13.46
N THR A 70 13.90 5.56 -14.70
CA THR A 70 13.14 6.11 -15.82
C THR A 70 11.81 5.38 -16.05
N GLY A 71 11.70 4.15 -15.54
CA GLY A 71 10.58 3.25 -15.82
C GLY A 71 10.68 2.59 -17.22
N LEU A 72 11.76 2.83 -17.94
CA LEU A 72 12.01 2.29 -19.28
C LEU A 72 12.90 1.04 -19.16
N ASP A 73 12.34 -0.06 -18.70
CA ASP A 73 12.92 -1.38 -18.93
C ASP A 73 12.63 -1.88 -20.36
N ASP A 74 13.29 -2.95 -20.78
CA ASP A 74 13.16 -3.49 -22.14
C ASP A 74 11.70 -3.84 -22.48
N THR A 75 10.96 -4.40 -21.54
CA THR A 75 9.56 -4.80 -21.71
C THR A 75 8.65 -3.58 -21.83
N THR A 76 8.79 -2.61 -20.92
CA THR A 76 7.99 -1.38 -20.92
C THR A 76 8.30 -0.54 -22.17
N SER A 77 9.56 -0.45 -22.57
CA SER A 77 9.97 0.27 -23.78
C SER A 77 9.37 -0.34 -25.04
N ALA A 78 9.39 -1.68 -25.16
CA ALA A 78 8.77 -2.39 -26.28
C ALA A 78 7.25 -2.19 -26.31
N LEU A 79 6.59 -2.24 -25.14
CA LEU A 79 5.15 -2.03 -25.01
C LEU A 79 4.75 -0.61 -25.41
N ILE A 80 5.42 0.42 -24.89
CA ILE A 80 5.15 1.83 -25.22
C ILE A 80 5.38 2.09 -26.70
N GLY A 81 6.46 1.52 -27.28
CA GLY A 81 6.74 1.60 -28.70
C GLY A 81 5.64 0.96 -29.55
N ALA A 82 5.13 -0.21 -29.17
CA ALA A 82 4.05 -0.89 -29.87
C ALA A 82 2.71 -0.17 -29.79
N LEU A 83 2.41 0.50 -28.67
CA LEU A 83 1.17 1.26 -28.48
C LEU A 83 1.17 2.59 -29.23
N GLY A 84 2.33 3.11 -29.63
CA GLY A 84 2.45 4.41 -30.31
C GLY A 84 1.92 5.60 -29.48
N THR A 85 1.74 5.42 -28.17
CA THR A 85 1.22 6.41 -27.24
C THR A 85 2.36 6.97 -26.39
N GLY A 86 2.33 8.29 -26.11
CA GLY A 86 3.30 8.95 -25.24
C GLY A 86 3.06 8.66 -23.75
N VAL A 87 2.86 7.40 -23.35
CA VAL A 87 2.64 7.02 -21.95
C VAL A 87 3.90 7.31 -21.14
N ASP A 88 3.73 8.01 -20.02
CA ASP A 88 4.81 8.28 -19.06
C ASP A 88 5.24 6.99 -18.34
N ALA A 89 6.37 6.41 -18.77
CA ALA A 89 6.92 5.18 -18.21
C ALA A 89 7.22 5.29 -16.71
N ARG A 90 7.74 6.45 -16.28
CA ARG A 90 8.02 6.69 -14.86
C ARG A 90 6.72 6.78 -14.05
N GLY A 91 5.72 7.47 -14.58
CA GLY A 91 4.38 7.48 -13.98
C GLY A 91 3.76 6.09 -13.89
N LEU A 92 3.98 5.23 -14.90
CA LEU A 92 3.50 3.85 -14.91
C LEU A 92 4.19 3.00 -13.82
N LEU A 93 5.51 3.15 -13.64
CA LEU A 93 6.24 2.52 -12.53
C LEU A 93 5.65 2.94 -11.19
N LEU A 94 5.46 4.24 -10.95
CA LEU A 94 4.89 4.78 -9.73
C LEU A 94 3.47 4.27 -9.49
N ALA A 95 2.66 4.21 -10.54
CA ALA A 95 1.30 3.63 -10.50
C ALA A 95 1.30 2.17 -10.03
N GLY A 96 2.24 1.38 -10.55
CA GLY A 96 2.42 -0.02 -10.16
C GLY A 96 2.77 -0.19 -8.68
N VAL A 97 3.63 0.69 -8.12
CA VAL A 97 3.96 0.68 -6.69
C VAL A 97 2.73 1.00 -5.83
N VAL A 98 1.97 2.03 -6.19
CA VAL A 98 0.76 2.46 -5.45
C VAL A 98 -0.30 1.36 -5.45
N ILE A 99 -0.61 0.79 -6.63
CA ILE A 99 -1.63 -0.27 -6.75
C ILE A 99 -1.17 -1.55 -6.04
N GLY A 100 0.11 -1.92 -6.17
CA GLY A 100 0.67 -3.09 -5.52
C GLY A 100 0.65 -2.98 -3.99
N ALA A 101 0.88 -1.79 -3.44
CA ALA A 101 0.83 -1.56 -2.01
C ALA A 101 -0.59 -1.58 -1.43
N LEU A 102 -1.61 -1.24 -2.23
CA LEU A 102 -3.00 -1.11 -1.77
C LEU A 102 -3.51 -2.38 -1.08
N GLY A 103 -3.28 -3.56 -1.69
CA GLY A 103 -3.83 -4.81 -1.16
C GLY A 103 -3.31 -5.16 0.23
N VAL A 104 -2.03 -4.86 0.51
CA VAL A 104 -1.42 -5.12 1.83
C VAL A 104 -1.80 -4.02 2.82
N LEU A 105 -1.91 -2.75 2.36
CA LEU A 105 -2.35 -1.64 3.19
C LEU A 105 -3.77 -1.83 3.71
N ASP A 106 -4.67 -2.30 2.86
CA ASP A 106 -6.07 -2.53 3.18
C ASP A 106 -6.20 -3.50 4.37
N ASP A 107 -5.52 -4.64 4.30
CA ASP A 107 -5.51 -5.65 5.36
C ASP A 107 -4.96 -5.09 6.69
N VAL A 108 -3.84 -4.37 6.64
CA VAL A 108 -3.20 -3.81 7.84
C VAL A 108 -4.04 -2.69 8.46
N THR A 109 -4.60 -1.80 7.66
CA THR A 109 -5.39 -0.66 8.20
C THR A 109 -6.71 -1.10 8.79
N VAL A 110 -7.39 -2.09 8.17
CA VAL A 110 -8.62 -2.70 8.69
C VAL A 110 -8.35 -3.45 9.99
N THR A 111 -7.33 -4.31 10.00
CA THR A 111 -6.96 -5.09 11.19
C THR A 111 -6.56 -4.18 12.35
N GLN A 112 -5.76 -3.14 12.07
CA GLN A 112 -5.31 -2.20 13.10
C GLN A 112 -6.46 -1.36 13.65
N THR A 113 -7.34 -0.89 12.79
CA THR A 113 -8.56 -0.17 13.21
C THR A 113 -9.44 -1.08 14.05
N SER A 114 -9.61 -2.33 13.64
CA SER A 114 -10.37 -3.34 14.38
C SER A 114 -9.81 -3.57 15.77
N ALA A 115 -8.49 -3.74 15.88
CA ALA A 115 -7.83 -3.94 17.17
C ALA A 115 -8.09 -2.77 18.14
N VAL A 116 -8.09 -1.52 17.65
CA VAL A 116 -8.39 -0.35 18.48
C VAL A 116 -9.84 -0.38 18.99
N TRP A 117 -10.82 -0.70 18.12
CA TRP A 117 -12.23 -0.78 18.52
C TRP A 117 -12.50 -1.91 19.51
N GLU A 118 -11.89 -3.07 19.33
CA GLU A 118 -11.99 -4.20 20.28
C GLU A 118 -11.39 -3.84 21.64
N LEU A 119 -10.23 -3.17 21.66
CA LEU A 119 -9.62 -2.69 22.91
C LEU A 119 -10.48 -1.64 23.61
N HIS A 120 -11.11 -0.72 22.87
CA HIS A 120 -12.03 0.26 23.43
C HIS A 120 -13.28 -0.40 23.98
N GLY A 121 -13.85 -1.37 23.27
CA GLY A 121 -15.00 -2.16 23.74
C GLY A 121 -14.71 -2.95 25.02
N ALA A 122 -13.52 -3.55 25.11
CA ALA A 122 -13.08 -4.31 26.29
C ALA A 122 -12.80 -3.41 27.52
N ASN A 123 -12.28 -2.21 27.30
CA ASN A 123 -12.01 -1.25 28.38
C ASN A 123 -12.26 0.20 27.91
N PRO A 124 -13.50 0.70 28.02
CA PRO A 124 -13.86 2.05 27.63
C PRO A 124 -13.15 3.17 28.40
N ALA A 125 -12.54 2.85 29.55
CA ALA A 125 -11.77 3.80 30.33
C ALA A 125 -10.38 4.11 29.73
N LEU A 126 -9.95 3.32 28.75
CA LEU A 126 -8.72 3.61 28.01
C LEU A 126 -8.91 4.86 27.16
N GLY A 127 -8.17 5.92 27.49
CA GLY A 127 -8.08 7.09 26.62
C GLY A 127 -7.26 6.82 25.37
N ALA A 128 -7.22 7.79 24.44
CA ALA A 128 -6.53 7.66 23.15
C ALA A 128 -5.08 7.16 23.25
N ARG A 129 -4.31 7.65 24.24
CA ARG A 129 -2.92 7.18 24.46
C ARG A 129 -2.84 5.72 24.89
N GLY A 130 -3.75 5.28 25.77
CA GLY A 130 -3.82 3.88 26.21
C GLY A 130 -4.17 2.95 25.06
N LEU A 131 -5.18 3.31 24.27
CA LEU A 131 -5.59 2.60 23.05
C LEU A 131 -4.44 2.52 22.04
N PHE A 132 -3.79 3.65 21.76
CA PHE A 132 -2.64 3.68 20.86
C PHE A 132 -1.53 2.72 21.31
N THR A 133 -1.11 2.80 22.57
CA THR A 133 -0.01 1.98 23.09
C THR A 133 -0.35 0.48 23.07
N ALA A 134 -1.58 0.12 23.42
CA ALA A 134 -2.03 -1.27 23.42
C ALA A 134 -2.16 -1.83 21.98
N ALA A 135 -2.77 -1.08 21.08
CA ALA A 135 -2.95 -1.49 19.69
C ALA A 135 -1.62 -1.54 18.92
N MET A 136 -0.66 -0.66 19.23
CA MET A 136 0.69 -0.70 18.64
C MET A 136 1.47 -1.98 18.97
N ARG A 137 1.23 -2.63 20.10
CA ARG A 137 1.84 -3.93 20.41
C ARG A 137 1.32 -5.01 19.48
N ILE A 138 0.00 -5.03 19.24
CA ILE A 138 -0.64 -5.95 18.29
C ILE A 138 -0.15 -5.67 16.87
N GLY A 139 -0.10 -4.39 16.49
CA GLY A 139 0.30 -3.97 15.15
C GLY A 139 1.74 -4.33 14.79
N ARG A 140 2.67 -4.33 15.75
CA ARG A 140 4.07 -4.73 15.50
C ARG A 140 4.20 -6.18 15.04
N ASP A 141 3.49 -7.09 15.67
CA ASP A 141 3.54 -8.50 15.33
C ASP A 141 2.90 -8.73 13.95
N HIS A 142 1.77 -8.07 13.70
CA HIS A 142 1.08 -8.17 12.42
C HIS A 142 1.90 -7.59 11.26
N VAL A 143 2.48 -6.39 11.44
CA VAL A 143 3.27 -5.74 10.37
C VAL A 143 4.54 -6.52 10.04
N SER A 144 5.17 -7.17 11.02
CA SER A 144 6.34 -8.00 10.76
C SER A 144 6.01 -9.17 9.83
N SER A 145 4.88 -9.82 10.05
CA SER A 145 4.38 -10.88 9.16
C SER A 145 4.01 -10.35 7.77
N ALA A 146 3.32 -9.21 7.71
CA ALA A 146 2.90 -8.59 6.46
C ALA A 146 4.10 -8.14 5.59
N VAL A 147 5.13 -7.55 6.19
CA VAL A 147 6.38 -7.19 5.48
C VAL A 147 7.07 -8.42 4.93
N ASN A 148 7.19 -9.50 5.73
CA ASN A 148 7.78 -10.75 5.24
C ASN A 148 7.01 -11.31 4.04
N THR A 149 5.68 -11.32 4.11
CA THR A 149 4.82 -11.75 3.00
C THR A 149 5.02 -10.89 1.76
N LEU A 150 5.11 -9.57 1.92
CA LEU A 150 5.35 -8.62 0.83
C LEU A 150 6.71 -8.88 0.15
N VAL A 151 7.77 -9.03 0.93
CA VAL A 151 9.12 -9.34 0.42
C VAL A 151 9.13 -10.65 -0.35
N LEU A 152 8.53 -11.70 0.21
CA LEU A 152 8.46 -13.02 -0.46
C LEU A 152 7.60 -12.98 -1.72
N ALA A 153 6.50 -12.22 -1.73
CA ALA A 153 5.66 -12.05 -2.92
C ALA A 153 6.42 -11.36 -4.06
N TYR A 154 7.15 -10.29 -3.76
CA TYR A 154 7.99 -9.62 -4.77
C TYR A 154 9.17 -10.48 -5.22
N ALA A 155 9.85 -11.17 -4.31
CA ALA A 155 10.91 -12.11 -4.65
C ALA A 155 10.38 -13.23 -5.56
N GLY A 156 9.19 -13.78 -5.25
CA GLY A 156 8.55 -14.79 -6.08
C GLY A 156 8.17 -14.27 -7.48
N ALA A 157 7.63 -13.07 -7.57
CA ALA A 157 7.31 -12.42 -8.85
C ALA A 157 8.55 -12.14 -9.69
N SER A 158 9.70 -11.91 -9.04
CA SER A 158 11.00 -11.64 -9.70
C SER A 158 11.78 -12.92 -10.09
N LEU A 159 11.28 -14.14 -9.78
CA LEU A 159 11.97 -15.40 -10.09
C LEU A 159 12.36 -15.55 -11.58
N PRO A 160 11.48 -15.23 -12.56
CA PRO A 160 11.87 -15.30 -13.97
C PRO A 160 13.05 -14.39 -14.32
N LEU A 161 13.06 -13.18 -13.75
CA LEU A 161 14.14 -12.21 -13.92
C LEU A 161 15.46 -12.73 -13.31
N MET A 162 15.39 -13.25 -12.09
CA MET A 162 16.54 -13.86 -11.42
C MET A 162 17.11 -15.05 -12.22
N LEU A 163 16.24 -15.87 -12.82
CA LEU A 163 16.66 -16.98 -13.66
C LEU A 163 17.42 -16.48 -14.91
N ILE A 164 16.91 -15.46 -15.61
CA ILE A 164 17.56 -14.87 -16.77
C ILE A 164 18.96 -14.36 -16.38
N PHE A 165 19.11 -13.67 -15.27
CA PHE A 165 20.39 -13.18 -14.80
C PHE A 165 21.34 -14.31 -14.40
N SER A 166 20.84 -15.39 -13.79
CA SER A 166 21.63 -16.55 -13.39
C SER A 166 22.32 -17.22 -14.58
N VAL A 167 21.67 -17.25 -15.74
CA VAL A 167 22.23 -17.88 -16.96
C VAL A 167 22.97 -16.89 -17.86
N SER A 168 22.87 -15.58 -17.60
CA SER A 168 23.48 -14.55 -18.46
C SER A 168 24.99 -14.39 -18.30
N GLY A 169 25.59 -15.00 -17.26
CA GLY A 169 27.03 -14.87 -16.93
C GLY A 169 27.45 -13.47 -16.47
N ARG A 170 26.50 -12.57 -16.19
CA ARG A 170 26.79 -11.22 -15.67
C ARG A 170 27.25 -11.28 -14.21
N SER A 171 28.06 -10.32 -13.79
CA SER A 171 28.43 -10.19 -12.39
C SER A 171 27.23 -9.75 -11.54
N LEU A 172 27.21 -10.13 -10.24
CA LEU A 172 26.13 -9.69 -9.33
C LEU A 172 26.06 -8.15 -9.24
N GLY A 173 27.18 -7.47 -9.34
CA GLY A 173 27.23 -5.99 -9.36
C GLY A 173 26.51 -5.41 -10.57
N ASP A 174 26.71 -5.97 -11.75
CA ASP A 174 26.03 -5.52 -12.97
C ASP A 174 24.54 -5.81 -12.92
N VAL A 175 24.14 -6.96 -12.36
CA VAL A 175 22.74 -7.35 -12.21
C VAL A 175 21.98 -6.39 -11.28
N VAL A 176 22.54 -6.09 -10.10
CA VAL A 176 21.89 -5.22 -9.11
C VAL A 176 21.73 -3.77 -9.61
N THR A 177 22.59 -3.35 -10.54
CA THR A 177 22.51 -2.00 -11.13
C THR A 177 21.61 -1.92 -12.36
N THR A 178 21.02 -3.04 -12.81
CA THR A 178 20.01 -2.99 -13.88
C THR A 178 18.75 -2.28 -13.42
N GLN A 179 18.07 -1.61 -14.36
CA GLN A 179 16.87 -0.85 -14.04
C GLN A 179 15.73 -1.74 -13.53
N GLU A 180 15.62 -2.96 -14.06
CA GLU A 180 14.64 -3.95 -13.64
C GLU A 180 14.80 -4.31 -12.17
N VAL A 181 16.02 -4.68 -11.75
CA VAL A 181 16.30 -5.05 -10.36
C VAL A 181 16.17 -3.83 -9.43
N ALA A 182 16.71 -2.69 -9.84
CA ALA A 182 16.59 -1.46 -9.06
C ALA A 182 15.13 -1.05 -8.85
N THR A 183 14.28 -1.24 -9.86
CA THR A 183 12.83 -1.00 -9.75
C THR A 183 12.18 -1.93 -8.72
N GLU A 184 12.47 -3.24 -8.74
CA GLU A 184 11.92 -4.19 -7.77
C GLU A 184 12.43 -3.93 -6.34
N VAL A 185 13.69 -3.53 -6.19
CA VAL A 185 14.24 -3.13 -4.90
C VAL A 185 13.52 -1.89 -4.36
N VAL A 186 13.36 -0.85 -5.16
CA VAL A 186 12.65 0.37 -4.76
C VAL A 186 11.19 0.06 -4.43
N ARG A 187 10.49 -0.73 -5.24
CA ARG A 187 9.11 -1.16 -5.00
C ARG A 187 8.97 -1.86 -3.67
N THR A 188 9.84 -2.83 -3.39
CA THR A 188 9.82 -3.61 -2.15
C THR A 188 10.12 -2.74 -0.93
N LEU A 189 11.13 -1.88 -1.01
CA LEU A 189 11.51 -1.00 0.10
C LEU A 189 10.43 0.05 0.39
N VAL A 190 9.94 0.72 -0.63
CA VAL A 190 8.88 1.74 -0.48
C VAL A 190 7.61 1.12 0.06
N GLY A 191 7.20 -0.04 -0.48
CA GLY A 191 6.04 -0.78 0.02
C GLY A 191 6.19 -1.17 1.48
N SER A 192 7.35 -1.71 1.86
CA SER A 192 7.64 -2.12 3.24
C SER A 192 7.69 -0.93 4.21
N ILE A 193 8.36 0.16 3.85
CA ILE A 193 8.42 1.39 4.67
C ILE A 193 7.02 1.98 4.84
N GLY A 194 6.26 2.06 3.74
CA GLY A 194 4.88 2.56 3.77
C GLY A 194 3.97 1.71 4.65
N LEU A 195 4.11 0.39 4.58
CA LEU A 195 3.37 -0.56 5.41
C LEU A 195 3.71 -0.38 6.90
N VAL A 196 5.00 -0.32 7.25
CA VAL A 196 5.45 -0.08 8.63
C VAL A 196 4.93 1.25 9.15
N ALA A 197 4.94 2.31 8.34
CA ALA A 197 4.45 3.63 8.71
C ALA A 197 2.91 3.69 8.81
N SER A 198 2.18 2.86 8.06
CA SER A 198 0.71 2.83 8.08
C SER A 198 0.15 2.41 9.44
N VAL A 199 0.85 1.52 10.17
CA VAL A 199 0.43 1.02 11.48
C VAL A 199 0.30 2.15 12.51
N PRO A 200 1.34 2.96 12.82
CA PRO A 200 1.20 4.05 13.77
C PRO A 200 0.23 5.14 13.30
N ILE A 201 0.18 5.42 11.98
CA ILE A 201 -0.74 6.41 11.43
C ILE A 201 -2.19 5.98 11.66
N THR A 202 -2.55 4.78 11.22
CA THR A 202 -3.91 4.25 11.37
C THR A 202 -4.29 4.09 12.84
N THR A 203 -3.37 3.57 13.66
CA THR A 203 -3.59 3.42 15.11
C THR A 203 -3.86 4.76 15.79
N ALA A 204 -3.10 5.81 15.42
CA ALA A 204 -3.30 7.14 16.02
C ALA A 204 -4.68 7.71 15.66
N VAL A 205 -5.06 7.64 14.39
CA VAL A 205 -6.39 8.10 13.93
C VAL A 205 -7.50 7.30 14.62
N ALA A 206 -7.38 5.97 14.60
CA ALA A 206 -8.35 5.06 15.21
C ALA A 206 -8.50 5.30 16.72
N ALA A 207 -7.39 5.45 17.45
CA ALA A 207 -7.41 5.70 18.90
C ALA A 207 -8.09 7.04 19.26
N VAL A 208 -7.86 8.09 18.45
CA VAL A 208 -8.51 9.38 18.64
C VAL A 208 -10.00 9.31 18.35
N VAL A 209 -10.41 8.65 17.28
CA VAL A 209 -11.84 8.51 16.92
C VAL A 209 -12.57 7.64 17.93
N ALA A 210 -12.05 6.42 18.20
CA ALA A 210 -12.68 5.47 19.12
C ALA A 210 -12.81 6.04 20.54
N SER A 211 -11.81 6.78 21.04
CA SER A 211 -11.89 7.38 22.39
C SER A 211 -12.95 8.47 22.53
N ARG A 212 -13.51 8.97 21.42
CA ARG A 212 -14.60 9.98 21.40
C ARG A 212 -15.98 9.35 21.21
N GLU A 213 -16.04 8.08 20.82
CA GLU A 213 -17.30 7.36 20.75
C GLU A 213 -17.79 7.00 22.14
N ALA A 214 -19.10 7.17 22.37
CA ALA A 214 -19.74 6.71 23.61
C ALA A 214 -19.62 5.19 23.70
N ALA A 215 -19.22 4.67 24.86
CA ALA A 215 -19.14 3.23 25.08
C ALA A 215 -20.46 2.54 24.68
N PRO A 216 -20.41 1.40 23.98
CA PRO A 216 -21.60 0.64 23.66
C PRO A 216 -22.37 0.35 24.96
N ARG A 217 -23.63 0.76 25.03
CA ARG A 217 -24.48 0.40 26.17
C ARG A 217 -24.53 -1.12 26.24
N SER A 218 -23.92 -1.70 27.29
CA SER A 218 -24.07 -3.12 27.55
C SER A 218 -25.56 -3.40 27.74
N THR A 219 -26.19 -4.03 26.78
CA THR A 219 -27.48 -4.69 26.99
C THR A 219 -27.23 -5.86 27.93
N ARG A 220 -27.22 -5.58 29.24
CA ARG A 220 -27.43 -6.63 30.24
C ARG A 220 -28.84 -7.16 30.00
N SER A 221 -28.92 -8.29 29.31
CA SER A 221 -30.12 -9.14 29.37
C SER A 221 -30.25 -9.62 30.81
N ALA A 222 -31.30 -9.18 31.44
CA ALA A 222 -31.80 -9.75 32.68
C ALA A 222 -32.28 -11.19 32.46
#